data_6b61ccc431a62deb4e0092be85c52fd4
#
_entry.id   6b61ccc431a62deb4e0092be85c52fd4
#
_cell.length_a   1.000
_cell.length_b   1.000
_cell.length_c   1.000
_cell.angle_alpha   90.00
_cell.angle_beta   90.00
_cell.angle_gamma   90.00
#
_symmetry.space_group_name_H-M   'P 1'
#
loop_
_entity.id
_entity.type
_entity.pdbx_description
1 polymer ?
#
loop_
_entity_poly.entity_id
_entity_poly.type
_entity_poly.pdbx_seq_one_letter_code
_entity_poly.pdbx_strand_id
1 'polypeptide(L)'
;VMVAGAQYSIQAGENEQRIDFLKQFGWEVEQEPVSIEEIVIPQQFNQVYERYNELQKTQGMDLTKYAGKTVKKVVYQITNYQRQDTIVHATLLIYHDKVIGGDISSAELDGFMYGFMGEGSLETNQLSGSMVASEIEEASQQSKGEIPTTAYPTD
;
A
#
# COMPACT_ATOMS: atom_id res chain seq x y z
N VAL A 1 3.53 7.36 -14.22
CA VAL A 1 2.93 6.02 -14.18
C VAL A 1 1.48 6.14 -14.62
N MET A 2 1.00 5.10 -15.22
CA MET A 2 -0.36 5.10 -15.71
C MET A 2 -1.23 4.34 -14.75
N VAL A 3 -2.30 4.94 -14.30
CA VAL A 3 -3.23 4.29 -13.42
C VAL A 3 -4.59 4.40 -14.09
N ALA A 4 -5.21 3.27 -14.38
CA ALA A 4 -6.52 3.23 -15.03
C ALA A 4 -6.54 4.02 -16.33
N GLY A 5 -5.47 3.97 -17.06
CA GLY A 5 -5.39 4.64 -18.36
C GLY A 5 -5.02 6.10 -18.31
N ALA A 6 -4.96 6.71 -17.14
CA ALA A 6 -4.59 8.11 -17.01
C ALA A 6 -3.21 8.21 -16.39
N GLN A 7 -2.55 9.33 -16.60
CA GLN A 7 -1.22 9.52 -16.09
C GLN A 7 -1.24 10.38 -14.83
N TYR A 8 -0.63 9.91 -13.79
CA TYR A 8 -0.61 10.60 -12.52
C TYR A 8 0.82 10.78 -12.04
N SER A 9 1.04 11.78 -11.20
CA SER A 9 2.34 11.97 -10.57
C SER A 9 2.49 10.95 -9.46
N ILE A 10 3.66 10.32 -9.35
CA ILE A 10 3.89 9.35 -8.30
C ILE A 10 4.95 9.84 -7.31
N GLN A 11 5.27 11.12 -7.31
CA GLN A 11 6.25 11.65 -6.37
C GLN A 11 5.71 11.58 -4.96
N ALA A 12 6.52 11.10 -4.03
CA ALA A 12 6.07 10.88 -2.67
C ALA A 12 7.19 10.98 -1.64
N GLY A 13 8.22 11.75 -1.93
CA GLY A 13 9.33 11.89 -1.01
C GLY A 13 9.00 12.75 0.20
N GLU A 14 8.01 13.62 0.08
CA GLU A 14 7.64 14.50 1.17
C GLU A 14 6.17 14.35 1.49
N ASN A 15 5.80 14.73 2.70
CA ASN A 15 4.42 14.54 3.13
C ASN A 15 3.42 15.20 2.21
N GLU A 16 3.72 16.40 1.76
CA GLU A 16 2.81 17.09 0.87
C GLU A 16 2.65 16.38 -0.45
N GLN A 17 3.71 15.79 -0.95
CA GLN A 17 3.64 15.05 -2.20
C GLN A 17 2.76 13.82 -2.06
N ARG A 18 2.81 13.16 -0.88
CA ARG A 18 1.97 11.99 -0.64
C ARG A 18 0.51 12.38 -0.56
N ILE A 19 0.23 13.48 0.10
CA ILE A 19 -1.13 13.97 0.20
C ILE A 19 -1.63 14.35 -1.18
N ASP A 20 -0.80 15.00 -1.97
CA ASP A 20 -1.17 15.39 -3.33
C ASP A 20 -1.38 14.17 -4.22
N PHE A 21 -0.59 13.11 -4.00
CA PHE A 21 -0.79 11.89 -4.75
C PHE A 21 -2.22 11.37 -4.54
N LEU A 22 -2.66 11.34 -3.30
CA LEU A 22 -4.00 10.85 -2.98
C LEU A 22 -5.08 11.79 -3.47
N LYS A 23 -4.79 13.09 -3.49
CA LYS A 23 -5.75 14.05 -3.98
C LYS A 23 -6.05 13.88 -5.45
N GLN A 24 -5.10 13.38 -6.22
CA GLN A 24 -5.33 13.16 -7.64
C GLN A 24 -6.49 12.21 -7.89
N PHE A 25 -6.77 11.34 -6.92
CA PHE A 25 -7.84 10.38 -7.03
C PHE A 25 -9.08 10.81 -6.26
N GLY A 26 -9.04 12.02 -5.68
CA GLY A 26 -10.19 12.54 -4.95
C GLY A 26 -10.16 12.28 -3.45
N TRP A 27 -9.10 11.66 -2.93
CA TRP A 27 -9.05 11.34 -1.51
C TRP A 27 -8.46 12.48 -0.71
N GLU A 28 -9.14 12.82 0.38
CA GLU A 28 -8.63 13.79 1.33
C GLU A 28 -8.24 13.05 2.59
N VAL A 29 -7.13 13.41 3.18
CA VAL A 29 -6.61 12.67 4.32
C VAL A 29 -6.18 13.63 5.42
N GLU A 30 -6.02 13.10 6.62
CA GLU A 30 -5.44 13.88 7.70
C GLU A 30 -4.00 14.24 7.35
N GLN A 31 -3.56 15.40 7.83
CA GLN A 31 -2.24 15.89 7.49
C GLN A 31 -1.16 15.00 8.07
N GLU A 32 -1.37 14.46 9.25
CA GLU A 32 -0.39 13.59 9.86
C GLU A 32 -0.70 12.15 9.54
N PRO A 33 0.26 11.40 9.06
CA PRO A 33 0.00 9.99 8.76
C PRO A 33 -0.25 9.20 10.05
N VAL A 34 -1.02 8.15 9.90
CA VAL A 34 -1.27 7.24 11.01
C VAL A 34 0.02 6.52 11.36
N SER A 35 0.80 6.14 10.38
CA SER A 35 2.07 5.46 10.61
C SER A 35 3.00 5.61 9.43
N ILE A 36 4.28 5.53 9.71
CA ILE A 36 5.33 5.48 8.70
C ILE A 36 6.29 4.39 9.17
N GLU A 37 6.47 3.36 8.36
CA GLU A 37 7.36 2.28 8.72
C GLU A 37 8.14 1.79 7.53
N GLU A 38 9.23 1.10 7.78
CA GLU A 38 9.96 0.45 6.73
C GLU A 38 9.61 -1.01 6.73
N ILE A 39 9.30 -1.56 5.58
CA ILE A 39 8.99 -2.98 5.46
C ILE A 39 9.82 -3.55 4.32
N VAL A 40 9.94 -4.86 4.29
CA VAL A 40 10.68 -5.53 3.23
C VAL A 40 9.68 -6.27 2.36
N ILE A 41 9.72 -6.04 1.05
CA ILE A 41 8.88 -6.80 0.13
C ILE A 41 9.50 -8.21 0.04
N PRO A 42 8.72 -9.26 0.26
CA PRO A 42 9.32 -10.59 0.30
C PRO A 42 9.91 -11.01 -1.02
N GLN A 43 10.92 -11.85 -0.96
CA GLN A 43 11.55 -12.36 -2.16
C GLN A 43 10.59 -13.25 -2.93
N GLN A 44 9.80 -14.03 -2.21
CA GLN A 44 8.83 -14.89 -2.83
C GLN A 44 7.46 -14.56 -2.26
N PHE A 45 6.50 -14.37 -3.12
CA PHE A 45 5.17 -13.96 -2.69
C PHE A 45 4.34 -15.18 -2.33
N ASN A 46 3.69 -15.14 -1.18
CA ASN A 46 2.71 -16.14 -0.85
C ASN A 46 1.39 -15.75 -1.53
N GLN A 47 0.35 -16.50 -1.28
CA GLN A 47 -0.92 -16.30 -1.97
C GLN A 47 -1.52 -14.94 -1.67
N VAL A 48 -1.41 -14.48 -0.44
CA VAL A 48 -1.98 -13.19 -0.06
C VAL A 48 -1.23 -12.07 -0.77
N TYR A 49 0.11 -12.16 -0.80
CA TYR A 49 0.91 -11.14 -1.46
C TYR A 49 0.65 -11.16 -2.98
N GLU A 50 0.45 -12.33 -3.55
CA GLU A 50 0.15 -12.41 -4.97
C GLU A 50 -1.18 -11.72 -5.29
N ARG A 51 -2.18 -11.89 -4.46
CA ARG A 51 -3.46 -11.22 -4.68
C ARG A 51 -3.33 -9.72 -4.49
N TYR A 52 -2.56 -9.32 -3.49
CA TYR A 52 -2.33 -7.89 -3.28
C TYR A 52 -1.62 -7.30 -4.51
N ASN A 53 -0.69 -8.05 -5.08
CA ASN A 53 0.02 -7.55 -6.24
C ASN A 53 -0.87 -7.52 -7.49
N GLU A 54 -1.86 -8.39 -7.56
CA GLU A 54 -2.81 -8.29 -8.65
C GLU A 54 -3.58 -6.98 -8.58
N LEU A 55 -3.92 -6.54 -7.38
CA LEU A 55 -4.54 -5.25 -7.22
C LEU A 55 -3.58 -4.16 -7.72
N GLN A 56 -2.29 -4.28 -7.42
CA GLN A 56 -1.34 -3.28 -7.87
C GLN A 56 -1.25 -3.27 -9.39
N LYS A 57 -1.31 -4.42 -10.01
CA LYS A 57 -1.22 -4.47 -11.47
C LYS A 57 -2.39 -3.76 -12.15
N THR A 58 -3.55 -3.76 -11.51
CA THR A 58 -4.68 -3.04 -12.09
C THR A 58 -4.42 -1.53 -12.06
N GLN A 59 -3.45 -1.10 -11.26
CA GLN A 59 -3.10 0.30 -11.16
C GLN A 59 -1.84 0.64 -11.95
N GLY A 60 -1.33 -0.31 -12.70
CA GLY A 60 -0.10 -0.08 -13.46
C GLY A 60 1.15 -0.25 -12.63
N MET A 61 1.06 -0.92 -11.50
CA MET A 61 2.18 -1.11 -10.59
C MET A 61 2.44 -2.60 -10.42
N ASP A 62 3.65 -2.97 -9.98
CA ASP A 62 3.99 -4.38 -9.87
C ASP A 62 5.04 -4.53 -8.79
N LEU A 63 4.66 -5.10 -7.67
CA LEU A 63 5.57 -5.22 -6.53
C LEU A 63 6.66 -6.27 -6.73
N THR A 64 6.51 -7.16 -7.70
CA THR A 64 7.56 -8.14 -7.92
C THR A 64 8.86 -7.47 -8.35
N LYS A 65 8.79 -6.26 -8.87
CA LYS A 65 9.99 -5.54 -9.26
C LYS A 65 10.78 -5.08 -8.04
N TYR A 66 10.19 -5.17 -6.86
CA TYR A 66 10.82 -4.70 -5.64
C TYR A 66 11.04 -5.83 -4.64
N ALA A 67 10.99 -7.07 -5.10
CA ALA A 67 11.16 -8.22 -4.23
C ALA A 67 12.49 -8.12 -3.48
N GLY A 68 12.47 -8.28 -2.19
CA GLY A 68 13.66 -8.19 -1.36
C GLY A 68 14.08 -6.79 -1.00
N LYS A 69 13.39 -5.77 -1.51
CA LYS A 69 13.77 -4.40 -1.24
C LYS A 69 13.08 -3.86 0.00
N THR A 70 13.72 -2.93 0.67
CA THR A 70 13.11 -2.23 1.79
C THR A 70 12.37 -1.02 1.23
N VAL A 71 11.11 -0.91 1.57
CA VAL A 71 10.29 0.20 1.10
C VAL A 71 9.64 0.87 2.29
N LYS A 72 9.15 2.09 2.09
CA LYS A 72 8.48 2.83 3.15
C LYS A 72 6.98 2.63 3.00
N LYS A 73 6.32 2.29 4.10
CA LYS A 73 4.87 2.14 4.10
C LYS A 73 4.30 3.29 4.90
N VAL A 74 3.50 4.13 4.28
CA VAL A 74 2.91 5.29 4.93
C VAL A 74 1.41 5.13 4.87
N VAL A 75 0.74 5.29 6.01
CA VAL A 75 -0.70 5.10 6.10
C VAL A 75 -1.34 6.41 6.53
N TYR A 76 -2.37 6.83 5.80
CA TYR A 76 -3.12 8.03 6.13
C TYR A 76 -4.57 7.70 6.40
N GLN A 77 -5.20 8.43 7.29
CA GLN A 77 -6.64 8.27 7.51
C GLN A 77 -7.39 9.16 6.53
N ILE A 78 -8.33 8.58 5.80
CA ILE A 78 -9.12 9.32 4.83
C ILE A 78 -10.24 10.05 5.56
N THR A 79 -10.45 11.31 5.21
CA THR A 79 -11.43 12.14 5.89
C THR A 79 -12.71 12.33 5.10
N ASN A 80 -12.71 12.02 3.81
CA ASN A 80 -13.88 12.28 2.98
C ASN A 80 -14.56 11.04 2.43
N TYR A 81 -14.45 9.91 3.14
CA TYR A 81 -15.14 8.72 2.71
C TYR A 81 -16.64 8.91 2.94
N GLN A 82 -17.46 8.35 2.04
CA GLN A 82 -18.87 8.60 2.12
C GLN A 82 -19.54 8.10 3.37
N ARG A 83 -19.10 6.96 3.88
CA ARG A 83 -19.68 6.41 5.10
C ARG A 83 -18.84 6.87 6.27
N GLN A 84 -19.47 7.61 7.15
CA GLN A 84 -18.74 8.22 8.24
C GLN A 84 -18.56 7.28 9.42
N ASP A 85 -19.22 6.14 9.42
CA ASP A 85 -19.11 5.20 10.52
C ASP A 85 -17.97 4.21 10.31
N THR A 86 -17.18 4.38 9.28
CA THR A 86 -16.12 3.45 8.93
C THR A 86 -14.81 4.19 8.86
N ILE A 87 -13.78 3.65 9.47
CA ILE A 87 -12.45 4.22 9.36
C ILE A 87 -11.80 3.65 8.12
N VAL A 88 -11.36 4.51 7.22
CA VAL A 88 -10.77 4.11 5.96
C VAL A 88 -9.37 4.68 5.88
N HIS A 89 -8.45 3.84 5.49
CA HIS A 89 -7.05 4.23 5.38
C HIS A 89 -6.55 4.16 3.94
N ALA A 90 -5.63 5.04 3.63
CA ALA A 90 -4.91 4.97 2.36
C ALA A 90 -3.49 4.56 2.71
N THR A 91 -3.01 3.49 2.10
CA THR A 91 -1.66 3.00 2.32
C THR A 91 -0.83 3.26 1.07
N LEU A 92 0.34 3.86 1.26
CA LEU A 92 1.27 4.09 0.16
C LEU A 92 2.54 3.29 0.41
N LEU A 93 2.98 2.57 -0.60
CA LEU A 93 4.28 1.90 -0.58
C LEU A 93 5.21 2.73 -1.44
N ILE A 94 6.34 3.13 -0.87
CA ILE A 94 7.21 4.11 -1.50
C ILE A 94 8.64 3.59 -1.58
N TYR A 95 9.23 3.68 -2.76
CA TYR A 95 10.61 3.29 -2.95
C TYR A 95 11.29 4.40 -3.72
N HIS A 96 12.41 4.87 -3.20
CA HIS A 96 13.17 5.98 -3.82
C HIS A 96 12.24 7.16 -4.10
N ASP A 97 11.45 7.50 -3.08
CA ASP A 97 10.59 8.69 -3.13
C ASP A 97 9.45 8.60 -4.16
N LYS A 98 9.14 7.42 -4.64
CA LYS A 98 8.04 7.27 -5.59
C LYS A 98 7.07 6.21 -5.11
N VAL A 99 5.79 6.40 -5.40
CA VAL A 99 4.78 5.43 -5.03
C VAL A 99 4.93 4.22 -5.94
N ILE A 100 5.08 3.04 -5.35
CA ILE A 100 5.22 1.82 -6.12
C ILE A 100 4.04 0.89 -5.88
N GLY A 101 3.14 1.23 -4.99
CA GLY A 101 1.94 0.41 -4.73
C GLY A 101 1.15 1.02 -3.60
N GLY A 102 0.05 0.40 -3.28
CA GLY A 102 -0.79 0.82 -2.18
C GLY A 102 -2.23 0.47 -2.38
N ASP A 103 -3.07 1.02 -1.49
CA ASP A 103 -4.48 0.66 -1.52
C ASP A 103 -5.31 1.59 -0.66
N ILE A 104 -6.62 1.48 -0.80
CA ILE A 104 -7.60 2.15 0.04
C ILE A 104 -8.36 1.03 0.73
N SER A 105 -8.36 1.00 2.04
CA SER A 105 -8.99 -0.12 2.74
C SER A 105 -9.66 0.32 4.03
N SER A 106 -10.68 -0.42 4.40
CA SER A 106 -11.35 -0.19 5.65
C SER A 106 -10.55 -0.84 6.76
N ALA A 107 -10.59 -0.27 7.94
CA ALA A 107 -9.86 -0.81 9.07
C ALA A 107 -10.57 -1.99 9.71
N GLU A 108 -11.76 -2.32 9.25
CA GLU A 108 -12.53 -3.38 9.85
C GLU A 108 -12.09 -4.76 9.38
N LEU A 109 -12.36 -5.76 10.19
CA LEU A 109 -11.92 -7.09 9.91
C LEU A 109 -12.39 -7.59 8.56
N ASP A 110 -13.65 -7.49 8.26
CA ASP A 110 -14.17 -7.92 6.99
C ASP A 110 -14.38 -6.74 6.06
N GLY A 111 -13.51 -5.78 6.13
CA GLY A 111 -13.67 -4.59 5.35
C GLY A 111 -13.19 -4.75 3.92
N PHE A 112 -13.33 -3.68 3.18
CA PHE A 112 -12.99 -3.70 1.76
C PHE A 112 -11.54 -3.29 1.55
N MET A 113 -11.05 -3.59 0.37
CA MET A 113 -9.75 -3.10 -0.08
C MET A 113 -9.85 -2.84 -1.57
N TYR A 114 -9.52 -1.62 -1.98
CA TYR A 114 -9.58 -1.21 -3.38
C TYR A 114 -8.27 -0.56 -3.77
N GLY A 115 -8.07 -0.37 -5.04
CA GLY A 115 -6.96 0.45 -5.49
C GLY A 115 -7.28 1.92 -5.26
N PHE A 116 -6.38 2.79 -5.71
CA PHE A 116 -6.55 4.22 -5.48
C PHE A 116 -7.76 4.81 -6.21
N MET A 117 -8.20 4.15 -7.27
CA MET A 117 -9.39 4.62 -7.96
C MET A 117 -10.67 4.31 -7.18
N GLY A 118 -10.60 3.50 -6.14
CA GLY A 118 -11.74 3.23 -5.30
C GLY A 118 -12.55 2.05 -5.76
N GLU A 119 -13.82 2.04 -5.40
CA GLU A 119 -14.68 0.96 -5.76
C GLU A 119 -14.62 0.73 -7.23
N GLY A 120 -14.59 -0.48 -7.65
CA GLY A 120 -14.53 -0.79 -9.06
C GLY A 120 -13.14 -1.10 -9.54
N SER A 121 -12.12 -0.90 -8.74
CA SER A 121 -10.80 -1.25 -9.20
C SER A 121 -10.70 -2.77 -9.19
N LEU A 122 -10.50 -3.45 -8.16
CA LEU A 122 -10.40 -4.90 -8.19
C LEU A 122 -11.37 -5.47 -7.19
N GLU A 123 -12.02 -6.54 -7.57
CA GLU A 123 -12.88 -7.20 -6.66
C GLU A 123 -12.07 -7.76 -5.54
N THR A 124 -12.45 -7.50 -4.34
CA THR A 124 -11.66 -7.91 -3.21
C THR A 124 -12.38 -8.87 -2.30
N ASN A 125 -13.28 -9.66 -2.84
CA ASN A 125 -13.99 -10.61 -2.03
C ASN A 125 -13.08 -11.51 -1.25
N GLN A 126 -11.91 -11.75 -1.73
CA GLN A 126 -10.99 -12.67 -1.10
C GLN A 126 -9.91 -11.97 -0.31
N LEU A 127 -10.02 -10.67 -0.12
CA LEU A 127 -9.06 -9.93 0.65
C LEU A 127 -9.76 -9.05 1.64
N SER A 128 -9.24 -8.92 2.83
CA SER A 128 -9.73 -7.92 3.73
C SER A 128 -8.53 -7.07 4.10
N GLY A 129 -8.79 -5.84 4.44
CA GLY A 129 -7.74 -4.89 4.78
C GLY A 129 -6.89 -5.40 5.91
N SER A 130 -7.49 -5.92 6.96
CA SER A 130 -6.72 -6.32 8.11
C SER A 130 -5.95 -7.60 7.83
N MET A 131 -6.48 -8.48 7.00
CA MET A 131 -5.78 -9.69 6.66
C MET A 131 -4.51 -9.38 5.87
N VAL A 132 -4.61 -8.48 4.90
CA VAL A 132 -3.46 -8.13 4.10
C VAL A 132 -2.44 -7.37 4.93
N ALA A 133 -2.88 -6.47 5.79
CA ALA A 133 -1.98 -5.71 6.62
C ALA A 133 -1.18 -6.63 7.54
N SER A 134 -1.84 -7.63 8.09
CA SER A 134 -1.19 -8.56 8.96
C SER A 134 -0.13 -9.36 8.22
N GLU A 135 -0.46 -9.79 7.03
CA GLU A 135 0.46 -10.59 6.26
C GLU A 135 1.67 -9.77 5.82
N ILE A 136 1.48 -8.55 5.48
CA ILE A 136 2.58 -7.67 5.08
C ILE A 136 3.51 -7.46 6.25
N GLU A 137 2.96 -7.25 7.43
CA GLU A 137 3.76 -7.03 8.59
C GLU A 137 4.54 -8.29 8.96
N GLU A 138 3.90 -9.43 8.90
CA GLU A 138 4.52 -10.67 9.21
C GLU A 138 5.67 -10.98 8.27
N ALA A 139 5.46 -10.80 6.99
CA ALA A 139 6.50 -11.05 6.00
C ALA A 139 7.70 -10.14 6.23
N SER A 140 7.42 -8.89 6.57
CA SER A 140 8.50 -7.95 6.83
C SER A 140 9.30 -8.37 8.05
N GLN A 141 8.64 -8.80 9.09
CA GLN A 141 9.32 -9.21 10.29
C GLN A 141 10.12 -10.47 10.08
N GLN A 142 9.61 -11.40 9.33
CA GLN A 142 10.34 -12.60 9.04
C GLN A 142 11.62 -12.29 8.28
N SER A 143 11.53 -11.42 7.30
CA SER A 143 12.71 -11.05 6.53
C SER A 143 13.76 -10.41 7.40
N LYS A 144 13.36 -9.58 8.32
CA LYS A 144 14.32 -8.93 9.15
C LYS A 144 14.93 -9.89 10.14
N GLY A 145 14.12 -10.77 10.66
CA GLY A 145 14.61 -11.60 11.68
C GLY A 145 15.56 -12.68 11.29
N GLU A 146 15.39 -13.19 10.07
CA GLU A 146 16.22 -14.19 9.73
C GLU A 146 17.57 -13.85 9.41
N ILE A 147 17.92 -12.80 9.31
CA ILE A 147 19.17 -12.50 8.98
C ILE A 147 19.91 -12.16 9.96
N PRO A 148 20.28 -12.80 10.70
CA PRO A 148 20.98 -12.48 11.71
C PRO A 148 22.08 -11.89 11.12
N THR A 149 22.24 -11.96 10.48
CA THR A 149 23.29 -11.53 10.04
C THR A 149 23.27 -11.07 8.83
N THR A 150 22.94 -11.53 8.28
CA THR A 150 23.01 -11.28 7.12
C THR A 150 22.48 -10.34 6.65
N ALA A 151 22.36 -9.99 6.84
CA ALA A 151 21.91 -9.17 6.34
C ALA A 151 20.96 -8.99 5.72
N TYR A 152 20.58 -8.81 5.63
CA TYR A 152 19.72 -8.66 5.02
C TYR A 152 19.63 -7.66 4.36
N PRO A 153 19.38 -7.73 3.91
CA PRO A 153 19.38 -7.09 3.01
C PRO A 153 18.78 -6.13 2.82
N THR A 154 18.41 -6.02 2.85
CA THR A 154 17.83 -5.09 2.87
C THR A 154 17.75 -4.33 1.81
N ASP A 155 17.89 -4.15 1.24
CA ASP A 155 17.66 -3.43 0.23
C ASP A 155 18.25 -3.00 -0.42
#